data_e276aa0783f18889b638062f8d785e6f
#
_entry.id   e276aa0783f18889b638062f8d785e6f
#
_cell.length_a   1.000
_cell.length_b   1.000
_cell.length_c   1.000
_cell.angle_alpha   90.00
_cell.angle_beta   90.00
_cell.angle_gamma   90.00
#
_symmetry.space_group_name_H-M   'P 1'
#
loop_
_entity.id
_entity.type
_entity.pdbx_description
1 polymer ?
#
loop_
_entity_poly.entity_id
_entity_poly.type
_entity_poly.pdbx_seq_one_letter_code
_entity_poly.pdbx_strand_id
1 'polypeptide(L)'
;VGAENAYHQIRNYMQDIPSIFYYNAICVISDLSMNKAGTITSGLDRFMEWKTKDGNYEDTAYASFETFYEGMFLKERLLDILKNFILFSGVSNSRFKVLAGYHQYFAVRKAIEKAKVATKTDGKGGVFWHTQGSGKSLSMVFYAHLLQDALDSPTIVVMTDRIDLDDQLYAQFSQCADFLRQTPVQAESKEHLKSLLDGRSA
;
A
#
# COMPACT_ATOMS: atom_id res chain seq x y z
N VAL A 1 -30.85 2.16 1.45
CA VAL A 1 -30.04 0.95 1.61
C VAL A 1 -28.64 1.43 1.93
N GLY A 2 -28.15 1.20 3.16
CA GLY A 2 -26.82 1.70 3.57
C GLY A 2 -25.66 0.99 2.88
N ALA A 3 -24.49 1.58 2.92
CA ALA A 3 -23.27 1.05 2.27
C ALA A 3 -22.90 -0.37 2.76
N GLU A 4 -23.23 -0.74 3.98
CA GLU A 4 -23.06 -2.11 4.50
C GLU A 4 -23.90 -3.13 3.72
N ASN A 5 -25.12 -2.79 3.35
CA ASN A 5 -25.94 -3.67 2.51
C ASN A 5 -25.33 -3.86 1.11
N ALA A 6 -24.70 -2.83 0.56
CA ALA A 6 -23.96 -2.94 -0.69
C ALA A 6 -22.77 -3.91 -0.58
N TYR A 7 -22.08 -3.92 0.55
CA TYR A 7 -21.04 -4.91 0.82
C TYR A 7 -21.58 -6.34 0.82
N HIS A 8 -22.67 -6.59 1.54
CA HIS A 8 -23.30 -7.92 1.56
C HIS A 8 -23.79 -8.33 0.17
N GLN A 9 -24.32 -7.39 -0.62
CA GLN A 9 -24.71 -7.66 -1.99
C GLN A 9 -23.52 -8.07 -2.88
N ILE A 10 -22.37 -7.41 -2.76
CA ILE A 10 -21.13 -7.82 -3.45
C ILE A 10 -20.77 -9.26 -3.05
N ARG A 11 -20.84 -9.61 -1.76
CA ARG A 11 -20.53 -10.97 -1.29
C ARG A 11 -21.47 -12.02 -1.86
N ASN A 12 -22.76 -11.71 -1.97
CA ASN A 12 -23.74 -12.61 -2.62
C ASN A 12 -23.39 -12.79 -4.10
N TYR A 13 -23.11 -11.72 -4.84
CA TYR A 13 -22.72 -11.82 -6.24
C TYR A 13 -21.43 -12.63 -6.46
N MET A 14 -20.49 -12.58 -5.52
CA MET A 14 -19.29 -13.41 -5.58
C MET A 14 -19.59 -14.90 -5.46
N GLN A 15 -20.67 -15.27 -4.77
CA GLN A 15 -21.12 -16.68 -4.67
C GLN A 15 -21.95 -17.09 -5.89
N ASP A 16 -22.89 -16.22 -6.32
CA ASP A 16 -23.85 -16.55 -7.38
C ASP A 16 -23.26 -16.41 -8.78
N ILE A 17 -22.41 -15.41 -9.01
CA ILE A 17 -21.85 -15.08 -10.33
C ILE A 17 -20.37 -14.73 -10.20
N PRO A 18 -19.50 -15.68 -9.80
CA PRO A 18 -18.08 -15.38 -9.53
C PRO A 18 -17.32 -14.84 -10.75
N SER A 19 -17.78 -15.13 -11.96
CA SER A 19 -17.12 -14.71 -13.19
C SER A 19 -17.02 -13.19 -13.37
N ILE A 20 -17.95 -12.40 -12.84
CA ILE A 20 -17.88 -10.93 -12.92
C ILE A 20 -16.72 -10.33 -12.14
N PHE A 21 -16.12 -11.10 -11.24
CA PHE A 21 -15.00 -10.66 -10.40
C PHE A 21 -13.63 -11.13 -10.88
N TYR A 22 -13.51 -11.91 -11.94
CA TYR A 22 -12.23 -12.46 -12.41
C TYR A 22 -11.22 -11.35 -12.77
N TYR A 23 -11.68 -10.24 -13.30
CA TYR A 23 -10.84 -9.08 -13.64
C TYR A 23 -11.08 -7.88 -12.73
N ASN A 24 -11.74 -8.10 -11.58
CA ASN A 24 -12.03 -7.01 -10.66
C ASN A 24 -10.77 -6.56 -9.93
N ALA A 25 -10.46 -5.27 -9.98
CA ALA A 25 -9.36 -4.66 -9.24
C ALA A 25 -9.84 -4.06 -7.93
N ILE A 26 -10.94 -3.32 -7.94
CA ILE A 26 -11.46 -2.53 -6.84
C ILE A 26 -12.97 -2.73 -6.75
N CYS A 27 -13.48 -2.89 -5.53
CA CYS A 27 -14.90 -2.84 -5.21
C CYS A 27 -15.23 -1.52 -4.53
N VAL A 28 -16.35 -0.91 -4.89
CA VAL A 28 -16.85 0.32 -4.26
C VAL A 28 -18.22 0.05 -3.65
N ILE A 29 -18.40 0.52 -2.43
CA ILE A 29 -19.69 0.58 -1.75
C ILE A 29 -20.05 2.03 -1.48
N SER A 30 -21.25 2.44 -1.85
CA SER A 30 -21.67 3.84 -1.78
C SER A 30 -23.16 3.96 -1.51
N ASP A 31 -23.54 4.95 -0.70
CA ASP A 31 -24.92 5.37 -0.47
C ASP A 31 -25.09 6.91 -0.55
N LEU A 32 -24.21 7.58 -1.27
CA LEU A 32 -24.04 9.02 -1.41
C LEU A 32 -23.44 9.72 -0.19
N SER A 33 -23.75 9.27 1.03
CA SER A 33 -23.19 9.82 2.28
C SER A 33 -21.90 9.11 2.69
N MET A 34 -21.80 7.82 2.42
CA MET A 34 -20.65 6.98 2.73
C MET A 34 -20.12 6.34 1.44
N ASN A 35 -18.86 6.60 1.12
CA ASN A 35 -18.21 6.12 -0.09
C ASN A 35 -16.91 5.44 0.30
N LYS A 36 -16.81 4.14 0.06
CA LYS A 36 -15.64 3.34 0.45
C LYS A 36 -15.19 2.42 -0.67
N ALA A 37 -13.89 2.23 -0.77
CA ALA A 37 -13.26 1.29 -1.69
C ALA A 37 -12.53 0.18 -0.93
N GLY A 38 -12.53 -1.00 -1.49
CA GLY A 38 -11.84 -2.18 -1.01
C GLY A 38 -11.57 -3.16 -2.14
N THR A 39 -11.26 -4.39 -1.79
CA THR A 39 -11.04 -5.47 -2.77
C THR A 39 -12.01 -6.62 -2.54
N ILE A 40 -12.07 -7.56 -3.47
CA ILE A 40 -12.89 -8.78 -3.33
C ILE A 40 -12.53 -9.63 -2.12
N THR A 41 -11.30 -9.50 -1.60
CA THR A 41 -10.84 -10.22 -0.40
C THR A 41 -10.94 -9.41 0.89
N SER A 42 -11.34 -8.12 0.79
CA SER A 42 -11.45 -7.24 1.95
C SER A 42 -12.67 -7.59 2.80
N GLY A 43 -12.51 -7.66 4.12
CA GLY A 43 -13.63 -7.53 5.05
C GLY A 43 -14.20 -6.11 5.03
N LEU A 44 -15.39 -5.92 5.61
CA LEU A 44 -16.04 -4.60 5.65
C LEU A 44 -15.17 -3.53 6.34
N ASP A 45 -14.40 -3.94 7.36
CA ASP A 45 -13.46 -3.10 8.10
C ASP A 45 -12.29 -2.58 7.25
N ARG A 46 -12.05 -3.21 6.11
CA ARG A 46 -10.99 -2.85 5.15
C ARG A 46 -11.49 -2.03 3.96
N PHE A 47 -12.79 -1.77 3.90
CA PHE A 47 -13.31 -0.79 2.97
C PHE A 47 -13.09 0.61 3.52
N MET A 48 -12.29 1.41 2.83
CA MET A 48 -11.81 2.71 3.30
C MET A 48 -12.37 3.85 2.45
N GLU A 49 -12.67 4.95 3.13
CA GLU A 49 -13.00 6.22 2.49
C GLU A 49 -11.74 6.81 1.82
N TRP A 50 -11.97 7.68 0.85
CA TRP A 50 -10.92 8.51 0.25
C TRP A 50 -11.19 9.98 0.62
N LYS A 51 -10.37 10.55 1.49
CA LYS A 51 -10.69 11.80 2.21
C LYS A 51 -10.03 13.05 1.66
N THR A 52 -9.37 12.99 0.52
CA THR A 52 -8.71 14.16 -0.07
C THR A 52 -8.58 13.99 -1.57
N LYS A 53 -8.68 15.10 -2.31
CA LYS A 53 -8.49 15.14 -3.76
C LYS A 53 -7.02 15.18 -4.17
N ASP A 54 -6.17 15.81 -3.36
CA ASP A 54 -4.78 16.16 -3.71
C ASP A 54 -3.74 15.77 -2.65
N GLY A 55 -4.16 15.20 -1.52
CA GLY A 55 -3.30 14.86 -0.39
C GLY A 55 -3.18 15.97 0.64
N ASN A 56 -3.93 17.05 0.51
CA ASN A 56 -4.04 18.06 1.55
C ASN A 56 -5.00 17.59 2.65
N TYR A 57 -4.45 17.35 3.85
CA TYR A 57 -5.22 16.80 4.97
C TYR A 57 -6.00 17.85 5.76
N GLU A 58 -5.84 19.13 5.49
CA GLU A 58 -6.60 20.22 6.14
C GLU A 58 -8.06 20.21 5.71
N ASP A 59 -8.34 19.73 4.48
CA ASP A 59 -9.69 19.66 3.90
C ASP A 59 -10.41 18.32 4.16
N THR A 60 -9.90 17.45 5.02
CA THR A 60 -10.37 16.07 5.17
C THR A 60 -11.58 15.90 6.11
N ALA A 61 -12.26 16.97 6.50
CA ALA A 61 -13.35 16.91 7.48
C ALA A 61 -14.51 15.99 7.05
N TYR A 62 -14.73 15.81 5.74
CA TYR A 62 -15.77 14.93 5.20
C TYR A 62 -15.33 14.26 3.91
N ALA A 63 -15.39 12.92 3.87
CA ALA A 63 -15.26 12.14 2.64
C ALA A 63 -16.55 12.24 1.82
N SER A 64 -16.77 13.36 1.16
CA SER A 64 -17.93 13.55 0.28
C SER A 64 -17.87 12.61 -0.91
N PHE A 65 -19.01 12.36 -1.54
CA PHE A 65 -19.10 11.63 -2.81
C PHE A 65 -18.11 12.18 -3.84
N GLU A 66 -18.11 13.50 -4.03
CA GLU A 66 -17.21 14.20 -4.94
C GLU A 66 -15.74 13.98 -4.60
N THR A 67 -15.35 14.19 -3.33
CA THR A 67 -13.96 13.98 -2.88
C THR A 67 -13.51 12.53 -3.09
N PHE A 68 -14.38 11.56 -2.86
CA PHE A 68 -14.08 10.16 -3.08
C PHE A 68 -13.80 9.87 -4.55
N TYR A 69 -14.69 10.28 -5.45
CA TYR A 69 -14.57 9.98 -6.87
C TYR A 69 -13.49 10.81 -7.56
N GLU A 70 -13.42 12.10 -7.34
CA GLU A 70 -12.36 12.95 -7.89
C GLU A 70 -10.99 12.66 -7.25
N GLY A 71 -11.00 12.25 -5.98
CA GLY A 71 -9.76 11.88 -5.27
C GLY A 71 -9.19 10.55 -5.75
N MET A 72 -9.98 9.50 -5.86
CA MET A 72 -9.49 8.16 -6.17
C MET A 72 -9.53 7.84 -7.66
N PHE A 73 -10.58 8.25 -8.37
CA PHE A 73 -10.87 7.83 -9.75
C PHE A 73 -10.45 8.85 -10.81
N LEU A 74 -9.69 9.89 -10.44
CA LEU A 74 -8.96 10.67 -11.44
C LEU A 74 -8.10 9.72 -12.28
N LYS A 75 -8.20 9.80 -13.60
CA LYS A 75 -7.65 8.82 -14.54
C LYS A 75 -6.19 8.45 -14.25
N GLU A 76 -5.32 9.46 -14.11
CA GLU A 76 -3.90 9.27 -13.86
C GLU A 76 -3.66 8.59 -12.49
N ARG A 77 -4.43 8.97 -11.48
CA ARG A 77 -4.32 8.39 -10.13
C ARG A 77 -4.85 6.98 -10.09
N LEU A 78 -5.98 6.71 -10.74
CA LEU A 78 -6.52 5.36 -10.82
C LEU A 78 -5.52 4.40 -11.50
N LEU A 79 -4.93 4.81 -12.62
CA LEU A 79 -3.90 4.01 -13.29
C LEU A 79 -2.68 3.78 -12.40
N ASP A 80 -2.28 4.79 -11.65
CA ASP A 80 -1.20 4.67 -10.69
C ASP A 80 -1.54 3.72 -9.52
N ILE A 81 -2.75 3.83 -8.98
CA ILE A 81 -3.23 2.91 -7.94
C ILE A 81 -3.24 1.47 -8.44
N LEU A 82 -3.78 1.23 -9.63
CA LEU A 82 -3.84 -0.10 -10.23
C LEU A 82 -2.46 -0.70 -10.45
N LYS A 83 -1.48 0.12 -10.86
CA LYS A 83 -0.12 -0.33 -11.13
C LYS A 83 0.70 -0.54 -9.85
N ASN A 84 0.60 0.38 -8.90
CA ASN A 84 1.62 0.54 -7.85
C ASN A 84 1.07 0.42 -6.42
N PHE A 85 -0.25 0.44 -6.21
CA PHE A 85 -0.87 0.50 -4.89
C PHE A 85 -1.93 -0.57 -4.64
N ILE A 86 -1.90 -1.62 -5.44
CA ILE A 86 -2.60 -2.88 -5.21
C ILE A 86 -1.56 -3.99 -5.17
N LEU A 87 -1.56 -4.77 -4.10
CA LEU A 87 -0.66 -5.91 -3.95
C LEU A 87 -1.41 -7.16 -3.49
N PHE A 88 -0.79 -8.32 -3.68
CA PHE A 88 -1.21 -9.56 -3.06
C PHE A 88 -0.27 -9.88 -1.91
N SER A 89 -0.83 -10.12 -0.73
CA SER A 89 -0.12 -10.53 0.47
C SER A 89 -0.56 -11.93 0.87
N GLY A 90 0.35 -12.69 1.49
CA GLY A 90 0.10 -14.07 1.89
C GLY A 90 0.74 -15.10 0.98
N VAL A 91 0.62 -16.37 1.37
CA VAL A 91 1.24 -17.51 0.67
C VAL A 91 0.18 -18.47 0.14
N SER A 92 0.41 -19.01 -1.04
CA SER A 92 -0.44 -20.05 -1.66
C SER A 92 -1.95 -19.73 -1.60
N ASN A 93 -2.74 -20.59 -1.01
CA ASN A 93 -4.21 -20.49 -0.97
C ASN A 93 -4.76 -19.43 0.01
N SER A 94 -3.92 -18.78 0.80
CA SER A 94 -4.30 -17.72 1.74
C SER A 94 -3.96 -16.30 1.26
N ARG A 95 -3.76 -16.13 -0.05
CA ARG A 95 -3.49 -14.81 -0.63
C ARG A 95 -4.71 -13.90 -0.54
N PHE A 96 -4.48 -12.67 -0.15
CA PHE A 96 -5.49 -11.62 -0.16
C PHE A 96 -4.96 -10.37 -0.88
N LYS A 97 -5.87 -9.71 -1.55
CA LYS A 97 -5.58 -8.48 -2.29
C LYS A 97 -5.68 -7.29 -1.34
N VAL A 98 -4.67 -6.45 -1.32
CA VAL A 98 -4.60 -5.23 -0.51
C VAL A 98 -4.63 -4.01 -1.43
N LEU A 99 -5.53 -3.09 -1.13
CA LEU A 99 -5.60 -1.77 -1.73
C LEU A 99 -5.05 -0.75 -0.72
N ALA A 100 -4.15 0.11 -1.15
CA ALA A 100 -3.64 1.19 -0.31
C ALA A 100 -4.75 2.21 0.03
N GLY A 101 -4.77 2.67 1.28
CA GLY A 101 -5.60 3.81 1.67
C GLY A 101 -5.04 5.13 1.12
N TYR A 102 -5.90 6.18 1.06
CA TYR A 102 -5.49 7.50 0.57
C TYR A 102 -4.26 8.05 1.29
N HIS A 103 -4.20 7.88 2.62
CA HIS A 103 -3.08 8.33 3.44
C HIS A 103 -1.77 7.62 3.09
N GLN A 104 -1.82 6.32 2.75
CA GLN A 104 -0.66 5.56 2.29
C GLN A 104 -0.22 6.03 0.89
N TYR A 105 -1.17 6.18 -0.03
CA TYR A 105 -0.93 6.65 -1.39
C TYR A 105 -0.17 7.98 -1.41
N PHE A 106 -0.75 9.02 -0.81
CA PHE A 106 -0.17 10.36 -0.85
C PHE A 106 1.15 10.45 -0.08
N ALA A 107 1.24 9.79 1.08
CA ALA A 107 2.46 9.80 1.87
C ALA A 107 3.62 9.09 1.15
N VAL A 108 3.36 7.93 0.56
CA VAL A 108 4.38 7.20 -0.22
C VAL A 108 4.82 8.01 -1.44
N ARG A 109 3.88 8.60 -2.20
CA ARG A 109 4.23 9.45 -3.34
C ARG A 109 5.10 10.63 -2.93
N LYS A 110 4.73 11.31 -1.85
CA LYS A 110 5.52 12.41 -1.30
C LYS A 110 6.91 11.96 -0.83
N ALA A 111 7.00 10.77 -0.23
CA ALA A 111 8.27 10.19 0.21
C ALA A 111 9.19 9.85 -0.99
N ILE A 112 8.65 9.33 -2.08
CA ILE A 112 9.41 9.07 -3.32
C ILE A 112 10.00 10.35 -3.90
N GLU A 113 9.22 11.42 -4.01
CA GLU A 113 9.72 12.70 -4.51
C GLU A 113 10.82 13.28 -3.59
N LYS A 114 10.66 13.15 -2.28
CA LYS A 114 11.70 13.55 -1.32
C LYS A 114 12.96 12.71 -1.44
N ALA A 115 12.83 11.39 -1.63
CA ALA A 115 13.99 10.52 -1.84
C ALA A 115 14.78 10.89 -3.09
N LYS A 116 14.11 11.16 -4.21
CA LYS A 116 14.77 11.62 -5.46
C LYS A 116 15.58 12.91 -5.26
N VAL A 117 15.08 13.82 -4.42
CA VAL A 117 15.81 15.05 -4.08
C VAL A 117 16.96 14.74 -3.13
N ALA A 118 16.72 13.93 -2.09
CA ALA A 118 17.70 13.58 -1.08
C ALA A 118 18.95 12.91 -1.65
N THR A 119 18.79 12.01 -2.63
CA THR A 119 19.94 11.35 -3.30
C THR A 119 20.86 12.32 -4.06
N LYS A 120 20.36 13.53 -4.38
CA LYS A 120 21.12 14.57 -5.09
C LYS A 120 21.61 15.69 -4.16
N THR A 121 21.30 15.61 -2.88
CA THR A 121 21.59 16.65 -1.89
C THR A 121 22.29 16.07 -0.66
N ASP A 122 21.67 16.13 0.50
CA ASP A 122 22.25 15.76 1.79
C ASP A 122 21.92 14.33 2.25
N GLY A 123 21.22 13.55 1.44
CA GLY A 123 20.83 12.18 1.74
C GLY A 123 19.63 12.06 2.70
N LYS A 124 18.99 13.17 3.11
CA LYS A 124 17.92 13.16 4.11
C LYS A 124 16.54 13.19 3.46
N GLY A 125 15.89 12.03 3.38
CA GLY A 125 14.55 11.89 2.79
C GLY A 125 13.40 12.48 3.62
N GLY A 126 13.55 12.55 4.94
CA GLY A 126 12.54 13.09 5.85
C GLY A 126 11.98 12.06 6.83
N VAL A 127 10.88 12.41 7.48
CA VAL A 127 10.17 11.57 8.45
C VAL A 127 8.76 11.25 7.95
N PHE A 128 8.40 9.98 8.04
CA PHE A 128 7.07 9.47 7.73
C PHE A 128 6.37 9.12 9.05
N TRP A 129 5.35 9.90 9.40
CA TRP A 129 4.60 9.68 10.62
C TRP A 129 3.12 9.40 10.33
N HIS A 130 2.61 8.30 10.85
CA HIS A 130 1.21 7.92 10.86
C HIS A 130 0.83 7.34 12.23
N THR A 131 -0.46 7.39 12.58
CA THR A 131 -0.98 6.78 13.81
C THR A 131 -0.71 5.28 13.87
N GLN A 132 -0.71 4.72 15.07
CA GLN A 132 -0.62 3.27 15.26
C GLN A 132 -1.82 2.58 14.57
N GLY A 133 -1.58 1.43 13.94
CA GLY A 133 -2.62 0.69 13.23
C GLY A 133 -2.96 1.21 11.81
N SER A 134 -2.35 2.30 11.34
CA SER A 134 -2.61 2.87 10.00
C SER A 134 -1.97 2.11 8.83
N GLY A 135 -1.33 0.95 9.08
CA GLY A 135 -0.68 0.16 8.03
C GLY A 135 0.70 0.69 7.60
N LYS A 136 1.49 1.25 8.52
CA LYS A 136 2.85 1.75 8.22
C LYS A 136 3.74 0.72 7.54
N SER A 137 3.71 -0.55 7.98
CA SER A 137 4.50 -1.62 7.38
C SER A 137 4.16 -1.86 5.91
N LEU A 138 2.85 -1.79 5.55
CA LEU A 138 2.41 -1.84 4.16
C LEU A 138 2.84 -0.60 3.37
N SER A 139 2.81 0.58 4.00
CA SER A 139 3.35 1.80 3.37
C SER A 139 4.83 1.68 3.06
N MET A 140 5.61 1.01 3.91
CA MET A 140 7.02 0.70 3.65
C MET A 140 7.20 -0.25 2.48
N VAL A 141 6.33 -1.26 2.33
CA VAL A 141 6.34 -2.17 1.18
C VAL A 141 6.05 -1.41 -0.12
N PHE A 142 5.01 -0.57 -0.16
CA PHE A 142 4.71 0.28 -1.32
C PHE A 142 5.87 1.23 -1.64
N TYR A 143 6.46 1.83 -0.62
CA TYR A 143 7.60 2.72 -0.77
C TYR A 143 8.83 2.00 -1.34
N ALA A 144 9.17 0.82 -0.80
CA ALA A 144 10.28 0.01 -1.29
C ALA A 144 10.08 -0.41 -2.76
N HIS A 145 8.86 -0.83 -3.13
CA HIS A 145 8.52 -1.16 -4.52
C HIS A 145 8.74 0.03 -5.45
N LEU A 146 8.24 1.21 -5.10
CA LEU A 146 8.37 2.40 -5.93
C LEU A 146 9.79 2.98 -5.98
N LEU A 147 10.59 2.76 -4.93
CA LEU A 147 12.01 3.17 -4.92
C LEU A 147 12.82 2.42 -5.97
N GLN A 148 12.50 1.15 -6.26
CA GLN A 148 13.19 0.35 -7.27
C GLN A 148 13.12 1.01 -8.65
N ASP A 149 11.91 1.48 -9.03
CA ASP A 149 11.73 2.17 -10.31
C ASP A 149 12.27 3.63 -10.26
N ALA A 150 12.15 4.29 -9.10
CA ALA A 150 12.48 5.71 -8.95
C ALA A 150 13.98 6.00 -8.87
N LEU A 151 14.80 5.06 -8.39
CA LEU A 151 16.23 5.19 -8.12
C LEU A 151 17.07 4.12 -8.82
N ASP A 152 16.54 3.49 -9.87
CA ASP A 152 17.22 2.48 -10.68
C ASP A 152 17.77 1.31 -9.83
N SER A 153 16.84 0.60 -9.17
CA SER A 153 17.13 -0.60 -8.36
C SER A 153 18.12 -0.38 -7.22
N PRO A 154 17.85 0.57 -6.29
CA PRO A 154 18.75 0.85 -5.18
C PRO A 154 18.78 -0.30 -4.18
N THR A 155 19.88 -0.42 -3.46
CA THR A 155 19.92 -1.25 -2.25
C THR A 155 19.11 -0.62 -1.14
N ILE A 156 18.11 -1.33 -0.63
CA ILE A 156 17.25 -0.88 0.46
C ILE A 156 17.59 -1.65 1.72
N VAL A 157 17.96 -0.93 2.77
CA VAL A 157 18.20 -1.49 4.12
C VAL A 157 17.13 -0.93 5.05
N VAL A 158 16.37 -1.83 5.69
CA VAL A 158 15.38 -1.49 6.70
C VAL A 158 15.96 -1.80 8.06
N MET A 159 15.97 -0.82 8.97
CA MET A 159 16.48 -0.98 10.34
C MET A 159 15.39 -0.71 11.35
N THR A 160 15.34 -1.52 12.38
CA THR A 160 14.44 -1.37 13.52
C THR A 160 15.24 -1.35 14.82
N ASP A 161 14.68 -0.77 15.86
CA ASP A 161 15.28 -0.70 17.19
C ASP A 161 14.87 -1.87 18.10
N ARG A 162 13.96 -2.73 17.66
CA ARG A 162 13.39 -3.84 18.43
C ARG A 162 13.33 -5.12 17.61
N ILE A 163 13.69 -6.24 18.20
CA ILE A 163 13.72 -7.56 17.55
C ILE A 163 12.30 -8.00 17.11
N ASP A 164 11.29 -7.79 17.97
CA ASP A 164 9.91 -8.14 17.65
C ASP A 164 9.34 -7.34 16.46
N LEU A 165 9.78 -6.09 16.28
CA LEU A 165 9.43 -5.28 15.12
C LEU A 165 10.18 -5.73 13.86
N ASP A 166 11.42 -6.17 14.00
CA ASP A 166 12.22 -6.73 12.91
C ASP A 166 11.55 -7.96 12.32
N ASP A 167 11.18 -8.92 13.17
CA ASP A 167 10.47 -10.13 12.76
C ASP A 167 9.11 -9.83 12.08
N GLN A 168 8.35 -8.89 12.62
CA GLN A 168 7.08 -8.46 12.02
C GLN A 168 7.26 -7.80 10.66
N LEU A 169 8.27 -6.95 10.51
CA LEU A 169 8.55 -6.30 9.22
C LEU A 169 9.07 -7.30 8.21
N TYR A 170 10.00 -8.16 8.60
CA TYR A 170 10.50 -9.23 7.73
C TYR A 170 9.38 -10.13 7.23
N ALA A 171 8.48 -10.56 8.12
CA ALA A 171 7.32 -11.35 7.75
C ALA A 171 6.40 -10.60 6.77
N GLN A 172 6.14 -9.30 7.00
CA GLN A 172 5.31 -8.49 6.13
C GLN A 172 5.93 -8.33 4.74
N PHE A 173 7.22 -8.04 4.66
CA PHE A 173 7.94 -7.92 3.38
C PHE A 173 7.99 -9.26 2.65
N SER A 174 8.23 -10.36 3.36
CA SER A 174 8.27 -11.72 2.78
C SER A 174 6.93 -12.14 2.20
N GLN A 175 5.81 -11.79 2.85
CA GLN A 175 4.47 -12.02 2.31
C GLN A 175 4.16 -11.21 1.03
N CYS A 176 4.92 -10.17 0.76
CA CYS A 176 4.80 -9.29 -0.40
C CYS A 176 5.95 -9.44 -1.40
N ALA A 177 6.75 -10.53 -1.31
CA ALA A 177 7.94 -10.74 -2.15
C ALA A 177 7.65 -10.68 -3.66
N ASP A 178 6.50 -11.23 -4.10
CA ASP A 178 6.07 -11.16 -5.50
C ASP A 178 5.85 -9.72 -5.98
N PHE A 179 5.26 -8.89 -5.14
CA PHE A 179 5.06 -7.46 -5.43
C PHE A 179 6.37 -6.68 -5.44
N LEU A 180 7.27 -7.00 -4.53
CA LEU A 180 8.61 -6.41 -4.45
C LEU A 180 9.55 -6.93 -5.56
N ARG A 181 9.18 -8.04 -6.24
CA ARG A 181 10.03 -8.73 -7.22
C ARG A 181 11.41 -9.12 -6.66
N GLN A 182 11.49 -9.26 -5.35
CA GLN A 182 12.70 -9.60 -4.63
C GLN A 182 12.34 -10.28 -3.32
N THR A 183 13.10 -11.31 -2.92
CA THR A 183 12.97 -11.94 -1.61
C THR A 183 13.74 -11.12 -0.59
N PRO A 184 13.09 -10.60 0.46
CA PRO A 184 13.78 -9.93 1.55
C PRO A 184 14.74 -10.89 2.27
N VAL A 185 15.84 -10.36 2.79
CA VAL A 185 16.80 -11.11 3.60
C VAL A 185 16.90 -10.46 4.97
N GLN A 186 16.68 -11.23 6.02
CA GLN A 186 16.89 -10.77 7.39
C GLN A 186 18.37 -10.98 7.78
N ALA A 187 19.04 -9.93 8.21
CA ALA A 187 20.41 -10.02 8.65
C ALA A 187 20.48 -10.51 10.11
N GLU A 188 21.13 -11.64 10.35
CA GLU A 188 21.24 -12.26 11.66
C GLU A 188 22.34 -11.63 12.56
N SER A 189 23.30 -10.94 11.95
CA SER A 189 24.40 -10.27 12.61
C SER A 189 24.95 -9.11 11.80
N LYS A 190 25.79 -8.30 12.42
CA LYS A 190 26.50 -7.20 11.76
C LYS A 190 27.43 -7.72 10.65
N GLU A 191 28.08 -8.84 10.87
CA GLU A 191 28.96 -9.50 9.91
C GLU A 191 28.15 -10.03 8.73
N HIS A 192 26.98 -10.62 8.98
CA HIS A 192 26.08 -11.08 7.93
C HIS A 192 25.58 -9.88 7.09
N LEU A 193 25.16 -8.76 7.70
CA LEU A 193 24.78 -7.56 6.97
C LEU A 193 25.91 -7.04 6.08
N LYS A 194 27.15 -7.00 6.57
CA LYS A 194 28.30 -6.61 5.77
C LYS A 194 28.50 -7.51 4.55
N SER A 195 28.43 -8.82 4.75
CA SER A 195 28.57 -9.77 3.64
C SER A 195 27.46 -9.63 2.59
N LEU A 196 26.23 -9.32 3.02
CA LEU A 196 25.10 -9.04 2.12
C LEU A 196 25.31 -7.75 1.31
N LEU A 197 25.95 -6.74 1.88
CA LEU A 197 26.27 -5.48 1.20
C LEU A 197 27.46 -5.62 0.27
N ASP A 198 28.49 -6.39 0.65
CA ASP A 198 29.70 -6.63 -0.18
C ASP A 198 29.41 -7.53 -1.39
N GLY A 199 28.50 -8.49 -1.28
CA GLY A 199 28.13 -9.42 -2.36
C GLY A 199 27.29 -8.82 -3.52
N ARG A 200 27.09 -7.51 -3.54
CA ARG A 200 26.17 -6.82 -4.47
C ARG A 200 26.81 -6.13 -5.65
N SER A 201 28.00 -6.47 -5.98
CA SER A 201 28.57 -6.07 -7.25
C SER A 201 28.11 -7.02 -8.37
N ALA A 202 26.85 -6.95 -8.76
CA ALA A 202 26.38 -7.50 -10.03
C ALA A 202 25.01 -6.91 -10.36
#